data_81ad570ed8379e1793772de31cb33979
#
_entry.id   81ad570ed8379e1793772de31cb33979
#
_cell.length_a   1.000
_cell.length_b   1.000
_cell.length_c   1.000
_cell.angle_alpha   90.00
_cell.angle_beta   90.00
_cell.angle_gamma   90.00
#
_symmetry.space_group_name_H-M   'P 1'
#
loop_
_entity.id
_entity.type
_entity.pdbx_description
1 polymer ?
#
loop_
_entity_poly.entity_id
_entity_poly.type
_entity_poly.pdbx_seq_one_letter_code
_entity_poly.pdbx_strand_id
1 'polypeptide(L)'
;HADGACEEGPSYWGHAAGKMYDYLQMLYDGTGGTVSVFDQPIIKNMGEYIARSYVGNGWVVNFADASAKGGGDADLIFRYGKATGSQVMMGYAAFLKSLSAKDVAPTGDIFRLFQTLLYSKEMAGTDVAYEVPAYSWYPETEFCYMTNKNGFFVAAKGGYNNESHNHNDVGTFSLYLNTTPVFIDAGVGTYTRQTFSSERYSIWTMQSNYHNLPMINGVPERFGSEYKATDARFDPKRMCFSANIATAYPAEANVKKWIRSYQIGKNSLKIEDSFSLSKADKPNQVNFLTWGKVDVSVPGIVTVEVNGEKVRMTYDKSTFTPVVETVRLDDPRLSNVWGGQLFRISLNANKQSLSGSYTYTITTIK
;
A
#
# COMPACT_ATOMS: atom_id res chain seq x y z
N HIS A 1 5.43 -10.35 10.61
CA HIS A 1 6.58 -10.85 9.88
C HIS A 1 7.90 -10.46 10.56
N ALA A 2 9.00 -11.15 10.23
CA ALA A 2 10.31 -10.92 10.86
C ALA A 2 10.89 -9.52 10.54
N ASP A 3 10.44 -8.88 9.47
CA ASP A 3 10.82 -7.51 9.08
C ASP A 3 10.05 -6.41 9.82
N GLY A 4 8.99 -6.78 10.55
CA GLY A 4 8.16 -5.86 11.34
C GLY A 4 6.97 -5.27 10.60
N ALA A 5 6.77 -5.55 9.31
CA ALA A 5 5.59 -5.09 8.60
C ALA A 5 4.31 -5.78 9.09
N CYS A 6 3.20 -5.07 9.01
CA CYS A 6 1.86 -5.60 9.24
C CYS A 6 1.20 -5.89 7.89
N GLU A 7 1.05 -7.16 7.53
CA GLU A 7 0.47 -7.58 6.23
C GLU A 7 -0.99 -7.14 6.08
N GLU A 8 -1.70 -6.97 7.21
CA GLU A 8 -3.08 -6.47 7.24
C GLU A 8 -3.20 -4.96 7.02
N GLY A 9 -2.04 -4.27 6.89
CA GLY A 9 -1.96 -2.84 6.71
C GLY A 9 -2.02 -2.01 8.01
N PRO A 10 -1.84 -0.67 7.91
CA PRO A 10 -1.70 0.22 9.07
C PRO A 10 -2.96 0.34 9.94
N SER A 11 -4.15 0.05 9.40
CA SER A 11 -5.40 0.09 10.19
C SER A 11 -5.42 -0.95 11.31
N TYR A 12 -4.76 -2.08 11.11
CA TYR A 12 -4.69 -3.17 12.09
C TYR A 12 -3.48 -3.08 13.03
N TRP A 13 -2.54 -2.18 12.75
CA TRP A 13 -1.34 -2.01 13.56
C TRP A 13 -1.63 -1.82 15.06
N GLY A 14 -2.65 -1.04 15.40
CA GLY A 14 -3.06 -0.79 16.79
C GLY A 14 -3.58 -2.04 17.52
N HIS A 15 -4.13 -3.02 16.78
CA HIS A 15 -4.57 -4.32 17.31
C HIS A 15 -3.46 -5.36 17.30
N ALA A 16 -2.53 -5.30 16.35
CA ALA A 16 -1.38 -6.19 16.28
C ALA A 16 -0.22 -5.67 17.15
N ALA A 17 0.67 -4.86 16.58
CA ALA A 17 1.84 -4.32 17.28
C ALA A 17 1.49 -3.49 18.51
N GLY A 18 0.39 -2.72 18.47
CA GLY A 18 -0.08 -1.92 19.61
C GLY A 18 -0.50 -2.75 20.81
N LYS A 19 -1.24 -3.85 20.60
CA LYS A 19 -1.63 -4.76 21.73
C LYS A 19 -0.45 -5.58 22.24
N MET A 20 0.45 -5.99 21.35
CA MET A 20 1.72 -6.60 21.78
C MET A 20 2.50 -5.64 22.67
N TYR A 21 2.64 -4.38 22.29
CA TYR A 21 3.30 -3.37 23.09
C TYR A 21 2.61 -3.17 24.46
N ASP A 22 1.29 -3.06 24.51
CA ASP A 22 0.55 -2.95 25.79
C ASP A 22 0.90 -4.12 26.74
N TYR A 23 0.96 -5.34 26.22
CA TYR A 23 1.36 -6.52 26.98
C TYR A 23 2.81 -6.42 27.48
N LEU A 24 3.74 -6.05 26.61
CA LEU A 24 5.16 -5.93 26.94
C LEU A 24 5.40 -4.82 27.97
N GLN A 25 4.65 -3.71 27.90
CA GLN A 25 4.70 -2.65 28.89
C GLN A 25 4.21 -3.12 30.27
N MET A 26 3.08 -3.85 30.30
CA MET A 26 2.58 -4.43 31.57
C MET A 26 3.57 -5.44 32.15
N LEU A 27 4.23 -6.24 31.33
CA LEU A 27 5.24 -7.20 31.76
C LEU A 27 6.47 -6.47 32.34
N TYR A 28 6.94 -5.42 31.66
CA TYR A 28 8.03 -4.57 32.14
C TYR A 28 7.71 -3.94 33.50
N ASP A 29 6.55 -3.30 33.61
CA ASP A 29 6.12 -2.63 34.83
C ASP A 29 5.91 -3.63 35.99
N GLY A 30 5.25 -4.76 35.72
CA GLY A 30 4.97 -5.80 36.73
C GLY A 30 6.21 -6.53 37.23
N THR A 31 7.32 -6.51 36.50
CA THR A 31 8.60 -7.10 36.88
C THR A 31 9.61 -6.06 37.37
N GLY A 32 9.20 -4.80 37.54
CA GLY A 32 10.10 -3.71 37.91
C GLY A 32 11.25 -3.51 36.90
N GLY A 33 10.99 -3.75 35.62
CA GLY A 33 11.98 -3.64 34.54
C GLY A 33 12.91 -4.84 34.37
N THR A 34 12.76 -5.90 35.17
CA THR A 34 13.63 -7.08 35.11
C THR A 34 13.44 -7.87 33.81
N VAL A 35 12.21 -7.93 33.29
CA VAL A 35 11.89 -8.57 32.01
C VAL A 35 11.59 -7.48 30.99
N SER A 36 12.46 -7.40 29.96
CA SER A 36 12.31 -6.46 28.85
C SER A 36 12.81 -7.11 27.55
N VAL A 37 12.10 -6.81 26.46
CA VAL A 37 12.48 -7.19 25.10
C VAL A 37 12.44 -5.96 24.15
N PHE A 38 12.35 -4.75 24.69
CA PHE A 38 12.24 -3.53 23.93
C PHE A 38 13.50 -3.17 23.10
N ASP A 39 14.64 -3.77 23.45
CA ASP A 39 15.90 -3.68 22.71
C ASP A 39 15.97 -4.57 21.46
N GLN A 40 14.99 -5.49 21.31
CA GLN A 40 14.96 -6.38 20.16
C GLN A 40 14.61 -5.60 18.87
N PRO A 41 15.39 -5.73 17.77
CA PRO A 41 15.15 -5.02 16.52
C PRO A 41 13.75 -5.23 15.95
N ILE A 42 13.21 -6.45 16.06
CA ILE A 42 11.86 -6.78 15.59
C ILE A 42 10.80 -5.95 16.30
N ILE A 43 10.90 -5.75 17.61
CA ILE A 43 9.95 -4.96 18.39
C ILE A 43 9.95 -3.51 17.92
N LYS A 44 11.13 -2.93 17.70
CA LYS A 44 11.26 -1.58 17.15
C LYS A 44 10.70 -1.48 15.72
N ASN A 45 11.04 -2.43 14.84
CA ASN A 45 10.58 -2.44 13.45
C ASN A 45 9.04 -2.53 13.35
N MET A 46 8.41 -3.39 14.16
CA MET A 46 6.95 -3.49 14.25
C MET A 46 6.32 -2.18 14.69
N GLY A 47 6.96 -1.48 15.63
CA GLY A 47 6.54 -0.15 16.06
C GLY A 47 6.63 0.89 14.95
N GLU A 48 7.76 0.98 14.26
CA GLU A 48 8.02 1.98 13.22
C GLU A 48 7.17 1.81 11.95
N TYR A 49 6.58 0.63 11.70
CA TYR A 49 5.76 0.37 10.52
C TYR A 49 4.64 1.41 10.35
N ILE A 50 3.97 1.82 11.42
CA ILE A 50 2.86 2.79 11.36
C ILE A 50 3.33 4.15 10.82
N ALA A 51 4.50 4.63 11.27
CA ALA A 51 5.09 5.88 10.80
C ALA A 51 5.54 5.78 9.34
N ARG A 52 6.13 4.64 8.96
CA ARG A 52 6.63 4.40 7.60
C ARG A 52 5.51 4.20 6.56
N SER A 53 4.32 3.82 7.01
CA SER A 53 3.12 3.67 6.16
C SER A 53 2.37 4.98 5.93
N TYR A 54 2.71 6.05 6.63
CA TYR A 54 2.06 7.35 6.51
C TYR A 54 2.62 8.13 5.32
N VAL A 55 1.72 8.54 4.43
CA VAL A 55 2.08 9.29 3.21
C VAL A 55 2.01 10.80 3.43
N GLY A 56 1.00 11.27 4.17
CA GLY A 56 0.75 12.69 4.45
C GLY A 56 -0.73 13.05 4.34
N ASN A 57 -1.14 14.15 4.96
CA ASN A 57 -2.52 14.67 4.93
C ASN A 57 -3.58 13.61 5.32
N GLY A 58 -3.24 12.73 6.27
CA GLY A 58 -4.10 11.65 6.72
C GLY A 58 -4.21 10.47 5.75
N TRP A 59 -3.41 10.43 4.67
CA TRP A 59 -3.32 9.28 3.79
C TRP A 59 -2.25 8.31 4.26
N VAL A 60 -2.55 7.03 4.15
CA VAL A 60 -1.65 5.92 4.48
C VAL A 60 -1.63 4.92 3.33
N VAL A 61 -0.59 4.10 3.25
CA VAL A 61 -0.58 2.93 2.37
C VAL A 61 -1.61 1.93 2.87
N ASN A 62 -2.57 1.56 2.01
CA ASN A 62 -3.74 0.78 2.40
C ASN A 62 -3.82 -0.60 1.73
N PHE A 63 -2.73 -1.35 1.71
CA PHE A 63 -2.79 -2.75 1.28
C PHE A 63 -3.71 -3.56 2.19
N ALA A 64 -4.25 -4.66 1.67
CA ALA A 64 -5.24 -5.52 2.32
C ALA A 64 -6.54 -4.76 2.71
N ASP A 65 -7.18 -5.11 3.82
CA ASP A 65 -8.42 -4.45 4.28
C ASP A 65 -8.18 -3.10 5.00
N ALA A 66 -6.98 -2.51 4.88
CA ALA A 66 -6.69 -1.24 5.53
C ALA A 66 -7.46 -0.08 4.88
N SER A 67 -7.88 0.88 5.71
CA SER A 67 -8.39 2.15 5.22
C SER A 67 -7.25 2.99 4.63
N ALA A 68 -7.51 3.70 3.52
CA ALA A 68 -6.56 4.65 2.96
C ALA A 68 -6.41 5.93 3.81
N LYS A 69 -7.29 6.14 4.78
CA LYS A 69 -7.25 7.24 5.74
C LYS A 69 -6.89 6.73 7.14
N GLY A 70 -5.92 7.38 7.77
CA GLY A 70 -5.46 7.00 9.11
C GLY A 70 -4.20 7.75 9.52
N GLY A 71 -3.51 7.23 10.51
CA GLY A 71 -2.26 7.78 11.06
C GLY A 71 -1.87 7.07 12.36
N GLY A 72 -2.81 6.38 12.99
CA GLY A 72 -2.62 5.69 14.26
C GLY A 72 -2.93 6.56 15.48
N ASP A 73 -2.76 5.97 16.65
CA ASP A 73 -2.93 6.62 17.96
C ASP A 73 -1.61 7.25 18.40
N ALA A 74 -1.54 8.58 18.40
CA ALA A 74 -0.33 9.33 18.72
C ALA A 74 0.23 8.98 20.11
N ASP A 75 -0.65 8.84 21.11
CA ASP A 75 -0.23 8.56 22.49
C ASP A 75 0.37 7.14 22.62
N LEU A 76 -0.23 6.16 21.95
CA LEU A 76 0.31 4.80 21.87
C LEU A 76 1.66 4.76 21.13
N ILE A 77 1.75 5.42 19.98
CA ILE A 77 2.96 5.48 19.14
C ILE A 77 4.10 6.13 19.92
N PHE A 78 3.82 7.22 20.65
CA PHE A 78 4.82 7.90 21.47
C PHE A 78 5.41 6.98 22.55
N ARG A 79 4.55 6.33 23.33
CA ARG A 79 4.98 5.41 24.41
C ARG A 79 5.78 4.24 23.89
N TYR A 80 5.33 3.66 22.77
CA TYR A 80 6.03 2.56 22.12
C TYR A 80 7.41 3.04 21.59
N GLY A 81 7.45 4.22 20.95
CA GLY A 81 8.70 4.83 20.51
C GLY A 81 9.68 5.09 21.63
N LYS A 82 9.19 5.58 22.79
CA LYS A 82 10.00 5.80 23.98
C LYS A 82 10.58 4.49 24.51
N ALA A 83 9.77 3.44 24.64
CA ALA A 83 10.21 2.14 25.16
C ALA A 83 11.29 1.49 24.30
N THR A 84 11.22 1.68 22.96
CA THR A 84 12.18 1.10 21.99
C THR A 84 13.31 2.08 21.60
N GLY A 85 13.32 3.30 22.14
CA GLY A 85 14.28 4.34 21.76
C GLY A 85 14.14 4.81 20.30
N SER A 86 12.93 4.70 19.70
CA SER A 86 12.68 5.13 18.34
C SER A 86 12.34 6.61 18.24
N GLN A 87 13.28 7.41 17.76
CA GLN A 87 13.06 8.83 17.47
C GLN A 87 12.04 9.02 16.33
N VAL A 88 11.99 8.09 15.37
CA VAL A 88 11.02 8.09 14.28
C VAL A 88 9.60 8.04 14.81
N MET A 89 9.32 7.13 15.74
CA MET A 89 7.99 7.01 16.35
C MET A 89 7.65 8.21 17.23
N MET A 90 8.57 8.68 18.07
CA MET A 90 8.33 9.82 18.94
C MET A 90 8.08 11.10 18.14
N GLY A 91 8.88 11.40 17.13
CA GLY A 91 8.67 12.55 16.24
C GLY A 91 7.37 12.45 15.45
N TYR A 92 7.05 11.25 14.94
CA TYR A 92 5.78 11.01 14.25
C TYR A 92 4.56 11.19 15.17
N ALA A 93 4.62 10.69 16.39
CA ALA A 93 3.56 10.87 17.38
C ALA A 93 3.34 12.34 17.72
N ALA A 94 4.43 13.11 17.95
CA ALA A 94 4.36 14.54 18.18
C ALA A 94 3.77 15.29 16.96
N PHE A 95 4.15 14.89 15.74
CA PHE A 95 3.56 15.39 14.51
C PHE A 95 2.04 15.12 14.45
N LEU A 96 1.59 13.89 14.67
CA LEU A 96 0.16 13.55 14.69
C LEU A 96 -0.59 14.36 15.75
N LYS A 97 0.01 14.53 16.93
CA LYS A 97 -0.56 15.33 18.00
C LYS A 97 -0.73 16.78 17.61
N SER A 98 0.24 17.37 16.90
CA SER A 98 0.16 18.75 16.41
C SER A 98 -0.98 18.99 15.43
N LEU A 99 -1.44 17.95 14.73
CA LEU A 99 -2.59 18.00 13.83
C LEU A 99 -3.94 17.82 14.56
N SER A 100 -3.91 17.39 15.81
CA SER A 100 -5.13 17.13 16.60
C SER A 100 -5.53 18.36 17.42
N ALA A 101 -6.82 18.69 17.37
CA ALA A 101 -7.39 19.72 18.26
C ALA A 101 -7.69 19.20 19.69
N LYS A 102 -7.44 17.92 19.97
CA LYS A 102 -7.77 17.27 21.24
C LYS A 102 -6.50 16.93 22.03
N ASP A 103 -6.47 17.33 23.29
CA ASP A 103 -5.36 17.00 24.18
C ASP A 103 -5.27 15.51 24.52
N VAL A 104 -6.41 14.83 24.59
CA VAL A 104 -6.52 13.38 24.82
C VAL A 104 -7.44 12.79 23.76
N ALA A 105 -6.96 11.78 23.02
CA ALA A 105 -7.78 11.07 22.07
C ALA A 105 -8.83 10.21 22.81
N PRO A 106 -10.09 10.14 22.32
CA PRO A 106 -11.07 9.22 22.87
C PRO A 106 -10.58 7.78 22.70
N THR A 107 -10.54 7.03 23.77
CA THR A 107 -10.22 5.60 23.74
C THR A 107 -11.22 4.84 24.60
N GLY A 108 -11.65 3.66 24.13
CA GLY A 108 -12.43 2.71 24.92
C GLY A 108 -11.57 1.81 25.81
N ASP A 109 -10.25 2.02 25.79
CA ASP A 109 -9.28 1.22 26.55
C ASP A 109 -8.76 2.03 27.75
N ILE A 110 -9.18 1.63 28.94
CA ILE A 110 -8.84 2.33 30.18
C ILE A 110 -7.33 2.29 30.48
N PHE A 111 -6.64 1.20 30.15
CA PHE A 111 -5.20 1.11 30.31
C PHE A 111 -4.49 2.16 29.44
N ARG A 112 -4.84 2.24 28.16
CA ARG A 112 -4.30 3.25 27.25
C ARG A 112 -4.61 4.67 27.70
N LEU A 113 -5.82 4.93 28.26
CA LEU A 113 -6.18 6.23 28.78
C LEU A 113 -5.27 6.67 29.92
N PHE A 114 -5.05 5.82 30.92
CA PHE A 114 -4.15 6.14 32.04
C PHE A 114 -2.71 6.35 31.55
N GLN A 115 -2.23 5.52 30.65
CA GLN A 115 -0.90 5.68 30.06
C GLN A 115 -0.77 7.01 29.28
N THR A 116 -1.80 7.41 28.55
CA THR A 116 -1.83 8.73 27.88
C THR A 116 -1.66 9.87 28.86
N LEU A 117 -2.37 9.85 29.99
CA LEU A 117 -2.26 10.89 31.01
C LEU A 117 -0.85 10.97 31.62
N LEU A 118 -0.22 9.83 31.84
CA LEU A 118 1.15 9.75 32.41
C LEU A 118 2.21 10.35 31.46
N TYR A 119 2.05 10.18 30.15
CA TYR A 119 3.06 10.58 29.16
C TYR A 119 2.73 11.89 28.42
N SER A 120 1.55 12.48 28.62
CA SER A 120 1.07 13.66 27.89
C SER A 120 2.02 14.86 27.96
N LYS A 121 2.57 15.15 29.14
CA LYS A 121 3.50 16.27 29.35
C LYS A 121 4.81 16.07 28.60
N GLU A 122 5.34 14.85 28.61
CA GLU A 122 6.60 14.52 27.92
C GLU A 122 6.43 14.59 26.39
N MET A 123 5.33 14.05 25.88
CA MET A 123 5.02 14.12 24.45
C MET A 123 4.86 15.57 23.98
N ALA A 124 4.21 16.44 24.78
CA ALA A 124 4.06 17.86 24.46
C ALA A 124 5.41 18.61 24.40
N GLY A 125 6.43 18.12 25.10
CA GLY A 125 7.80 18.64 25.02
C GLY A 125 8.70 18.04 23.97
N THR A 126 8.17 17.09 23.17
CA THR A 126 8.95 16.40 22.13
C THR A 126 8.96 17.19 20.82
N ASP A 127 10.10 17.22 20.15
CA ASP A 127 10.24 17.85 18.83
C ASP A 127 9.35 17.13 17.80
N VAL A 128 8.65 17.92 16.98
CA VAL A 128 7.75 17.44 15.91
C VAL A 128 8.48 17.08 14.62
N ALA A 129 9.78 16.87 14.65
CA ALA A 129 10.58 16.49 13.50
C ALA A 129 10.21 15.08 12.99
N TYR A 130 9.33 15.02 12.00
CA TYR A 130 8.99 13.80 11.27
C TYR A 130 9.21 14.02 9.77
N GLU A 131 10.00 13.14 9.19
CA GLU A 131 10.23 13.10 7.75
C GLU A 131 9.89 11.70 7.22
N VAL A 132 9.19 11.65 6.09
CA VAL A 132 8.94 10.40 5.37
C VAL A 132 10.29 9.89 4.85
N PRO A 133 10.70 8.65 5.21
CA PRO A 133 11.99 8.13 4.76
C PRO A 133 12.03 7.97 3.23
N ALA A 134 13.21 8.13 2.63
CA ALA A 134 13.40 7.99 1.19
C ALA A 134 12.91 6.64 0.67
N TYR A 135 13.02 5.61 1.49
CA TYR A 135 12.43 4.30 1.20
C TYR A 135 12.20 3.51 2.50
N SER A 136 11.30 2.53 2.40
CA SER A 136 11.12 1.44 3.36
C SER A 136 11.01 0.14 2.59
N TRP A 137 11.87 -0.83 2.91
CA TRP A 137 11.86 -2.15 2.30
C TRP A 137 11.66 -3.22 3.37
N TYR A 138 10.67 -4.06 3.18
CA TYR A 138 10.28 -5.16 4.05
C TYR A 138 10.45 -6.48 3.29
N PRO A 139 11.59 -7.17 3.43
CA PRO A 139 11.93 -8.31 2.57
C PRO A 139 11.10 -9.56 2.81
N GLU A 140 10.49 -9.72 3.99
CA GLU A 140 9.66 -10.88 4.32
C GLU A 140 8.20 -10.71 3.87
N THR A 141 7.68 -9.48 3.99
CA THR A 141 6.33 -9.12 3.53
C THR A 141 6.35 -8.69 2.06
N GLU A 142 7.55 -8.41 1.53
CA GLU A 142 7.79 -7.87 0.19
C GLU A 142 7.09 -6.54 -0.08
N PHE A 143 6.94 -5.69 0.96
CA PHE A 143 6.44 -4.32 0.82
C PHE A 143 7.59 -3.36 0.57
N CYS A 144 7.45 -2.50 -0.43
CA CYS A 144 8.44 -1.48 -0.79
C CYS A 144 7.76 -0.11 -0.93
N TYR A 145 8.18 0.83 -0.11
CA TYR A 145 7.75 2.23 -0.19
C TYR A 145 8.94 3.07 -0.63
N MET A 146 8.75 3.94 -1.59
CA MET A 146 9.79 4.80 -2.15
C MET A 146 9.28 6.22 -2.29
N THR A 147 10.12 7.22 -1.96
CA THR A 147 9.77 8.63 -2.14
C THR A 147 10.88 9.39 -2.86
N ASN A 148 10.53 10.55 -3.40
CA ASN A 148 11.51 11.50 -3.89
C ASN A 148 11.17 12.93 -3.43
N LYS A 149 12.14 13.86 -3.59
CA LYS A 149 11.97 15.26 -3.19
C LYS A 149 10.97 16.05 -4.08
N ASN A 150 10.46 15.45 -5.14
CA ASN A 150 9.55 16.09 -6.09
C ASN A 150 8.10 15.61 -5.92
N GLY A 151 7.76 15.13 -4.72
CA GLY A 151 6.42 14.81 -4.31
C GLY A 151 5.91 13.40 -4.68
N PHE A 152 6.73 12.57 -5.33
CA PHE A 152 6.32 11.18 -5.60
C PHE A 152 6.48 10.32 -4.35
N PHE A 153 5.44 9.58 -4.01
CA PHE A 153 5.46 8.45 -3.09
C PHE A 153 4.85 7.25 -3.80
N VAL A 154 5.58 6.15 -3.85
CA VAL A 154 5.17 4.89 -4.48
C VAL A 154 5.21 3.80 -3.44
N ALA A 155 4.10 3.10 -3.25
CA ALA A 155 4.03 1.86 -2.50
C ALA A 155 3.82 0.71 -3.49
N ALA A 156 4.63 -0.33 -3.41
CA ALA A 156 4.51 -1.54 -4.21
C ALA A 156 4.66 -2.77 -3.32
N LYS A 157 4.09 -3.88 -3.72
CA LYS A 157 4.20 -5.15 -2.97
C LYS A 157 4.44 -6.34 -3.90
N GLY A 158 5.09 -7.38 -3.35
CA GLY A 158 5.05 -8.74 -3.81
C GLY A 158 4.07 -9.55 -2.96
N GLY A 159 4.56 -10.40 -2.08
CA GLY A 159 3.75 -11.18 -1.14
C GLY A 159 3.03 -12.37 -1.77
N TYR A 160 1.91 -12.77 -1.19
CA TYR A 160 1.15 -13.94 -1.64
C TYR A 160 -0.36 -13.75 -1.43
N ASN A 161 -1.17 -14.46 -2.24
CA ASN A 161 -2.63 -14.30 -2.24
C ASN A 161 -3.33 -15.16 -1.16
N ASN A 162 -2.79 -15.18 0.06
CA ASN A 162 -3.40 -15.77 1.25
C ASN A 162 -2.89 -15.08 2.53
N GLU A 163 -2.55 -13.81 2.44
CA GLU A 163 -2.23 -12.95 3.57
C GLU A 163 -3.47 -12.78 4.48
N SER A 164 -3.26 -12.36 5.71
CA SER A 164 -4.38 -11.96 6.57
C SER A 164 -5.13 -10.78 5.95
N HIS A 165 -6.45 -10.85 5.89
CA HIS A 165 -7.28 -9.85 5.19
C HIS A 165 -6.96 -9.69 3.70
N ASN A 166 -6.61 -10.77 3.04
CA ASN A 166 -6.07 -10.83 1.69
C ASN A 166 -6.95 -10.19 0.60
N HIS A 167 -6.28 -9.51 -0.33
CA HIS A 167 -6.74 -9.24 -1.70
C HIS A 167 -5.89 -10.03 -2.69
N ASN A 168 -6.40 -10.32 -3.89
CA ASN A 168 -5.57 -10.86 -4.97
C ASN A 168 -4.84 -9.70 -5.64
N ASP A 169 -3.68 -9.33 -5.10
CA ASP A 169 -3.02 -8.05 -5.41
C ASP A 169 -1.50 -8.14 -5.47
N VAL A 170 -0.96 -9.34 -5.71
CA VAL A 170 0.49 -9.59 -5.82
C VAL A 170 1.10 -8.80 -6.97
N GLY A 171 2.06 -7.94 -6.65
CA GLY A 171 2.71 -7.05 -7.62
C GLY A 171 1.95 -5.75 -7.90
N THR A 172 0.96 -5.38 -7.10
CA THR A 172 0.26 -4.09 -7.22
C THR A 172 1.12 -2.92 -6.73
N PHE A 173 0.68 -1.70 -7.03
CA PHE A 173 1.26 -0.47 -6.50
C PHE A 173 0.19 0.59 -6.23
N SER A 174 0.54 1.55 -5.39
CA SER A 174 -0.16 2.83 -5.25
C SER A 174 0.79 3.99 -5.49
N LEU A 175 0.32 5.03 -6.15
CA LEU A 175 1.08 6.25 -6.43
C LEU A 175 0.39 7.45 -5.80
N TYR A 176 1.16 8.21 -5.05
CA TYR A 176 0.75 9.50 -4.50
C TYR A 176 1.66 10.60 -5.08
N LEU A 177 1.07 11.77 -5.35
CA LEU A 177 1.78 12.98 -5.75
C LEU A 177 1.45 14.09 -4.78
N ASN A 178 2.48 14.71 -4.17
CA ASN A 178 2.32 15.73 -3.14
C ASN A 178 1.31 15.28 -2.05
N THR A 179 1.41 14.03 -1.63
CA THR A 179 0.52 13.31 -0.70
C THR A 179 -0.88 12.95 -1.23
N THR A 180 -1.27 13.45 -2.40
CA THR A 180 -2.56 13.11 -3.02
C THR A 180 -2.47 11.73 -3.71
N PRO A 181 -3.32 10.74 -3.36
CA PRO A 181 -3.34 9.45 -4.07
C PRO A 181 -3.85 9.65 -5.50
N VAL A 182 -3.10 9.12 -6.48
CA VAL A 182 -3.39 9.24 -7.91
C VAL A 182 -3.79 7.90 -8.51
N PHE A 183 -2.92 6.89 -8.41
CA PHE A 183 -3.26 5.50 -8.67
C PHE A 183 -3.37 4.79 -7.33
N ILE A 184 -4.49 4.10 -7.11
CA ILE A 184 -4.93 3.72 -5.78
C ILE A 184 -5.18 2.22 -5.65
N ASP A 185 -5.19 1.77 -4.41
CA ASP A 185 -5.94 0.60 -3.98
C ASP A 185 -7.28 1.09 -3.42
N ALA A 186 -8.39 0.49 -3.83
CA ALA A 186 -9.71 0.89 -3.35
C ALA A 186 -9.91 0.58 -1.87
N GLY A 187 -9.18 -0.39 -1.36
CA GLY A 187 -9.40 -0.96 -0.03
C GLY A 187 -10.63 -1.86 0.01
N VAL A 188 -11.19 -2.05 1.18
CA VAL A 188 -12.34 -2.92 1.42
C VAL A 188 -13.62 -2.15 1.70
N GLY A 189 -14.73 -2.63 1.18
CA GLY A 189 -16.08 -2.15 1.52
C GLY A 189 -16.52 -2.57 2.92
N THR A 190 -17.77 -2.27 3.26
CA THR A 190 -18.40 -2.68 4.52
C THR A 190 -18.36 -4.21 4.66
N TYR A 191 -17.90 -4.68 5.81
CA TYR A 191 -17.85 -6.12 6.10
C TYR A 191 -19.24 -6.73 6.13
N THR A 192 -19.39 -7.81 5.40
CA THR A 192 -20.60 -8.62 5.33
C THR A 192 -20.24 -10.08 5.61
N ARG A 193 -21.25 -10.95 5.68
CA ARG A 193 -21.02 -12.39 5.78
C ARG A 193 -20.19 -12.92 4.60
N GLN A 194 -20.36 -12.36 3.40
CA GLN A 194 -19.61 -12.73 2.21
C GLN A 194 -18.11 -12.45 2.38
N THR A 195 -17.73 -11.35 3.03
CA THR A 195 -16.32 -10.95 3.27
C THR A 195 -15.53 -12.04 4.00
N PHE A 196 -16.19 -12.83 4.84
CA PHE A 196 -15.58 -13.90 5.65
C PHE A 196 -15.95 -15.31 5.19
N SER A 197 -16.32 -15.48 3.91
CA SER A 197 -16.68 -16.74 3.32
C SER A 197 -15.79 -17.08 2.12
N SER A 198 -15.98 -18.27 1.54
CA SER A 198 -15.36 -18.67 0.26
C SER A 198 -15.71 -17.74 -0.90
N GLU A 199 -16.80 -16.95 -0.77
CA GLU A 199 -17.25 -15.99 -1.78
C GLU A 199 -16.55 -14.61 -1.64
N ARG A 200 -15.54 -14.45 -0.75
CA ARG A 200 -14.77 -13.22 -0.58
C ARG A 200 -14.25 -12.69 -1.92
N TYR A 201 -13.70 -13.56 -2.73
CA TYR A 201 -13.05 -13.17 -4.00
C TYR A 201 -14.02 -12.99 -5.18
N SER A 202 -15.33 -13.05 -4.94
CA SER A 202 -16.34 -12.51 -5.86
C SER A 202 -16.66 -11.03 -5.60
N ILE A 203 -16.19 -10.46 -4.48
CA ILE A 203 -16.23 -9.03 -4.19
C ILE A 203 -15.20 -8.33 -5.07
N TRP A 204 -15.62 -7.32 -5.82
CA TRP A 204 -14.77 -6.67 -6.82
C TRP A 204 -13.47 -6.07 -6.24
N THR A 205 -13.50 -5.50 -5.02
CA THR A 205 -12.30 -4.93 -4.37
C THR A 205 -11.25 -5.98 -4.01
N MET A 206 -11.61 -7.27 -4.01
CA MET A 206 -10.69 -8.37 -3.72
C MET A 206 -10.04 -8.95 -4.98
N GLN A 207 -10.49 -8.51 -6.17
CA GLN A 207 -10.08 -9.08 -7.45
C GLN A 207 -8.92 -8.30 -8.08
N SER A 208 -7.93 -9.00 -8.62
CA SER A 208 -6.73 -8.40 -9.19
C SER A 208 -6.98 -7.47 -10.38
N ASN A 209 -8.09 -7.65 -11.11
CA ASN A 209 -8.47 -6.77 -12.20
C ASN A 209 -9.03 -5.41 -11.74
N TYR A 210 -9.24 -5.21 -10.44
CA TYR A 210 -9.55 -3.93 -9.81
C TYR A 210 -8.38 -3.40 -8.94
N HIS A 211 -7.21 -3.98 -9.12
CA HIS A 211 -5.93 -3.44 -8.65
C HIS A 211 -5.09 -2.95 -9.83
N ASN A 212 -3.94 -2.33 -9.56
CA ASN A 212 -3.02 -1.84 -10.59
C ASN A 212 -2.17 -3.00 -11.16
N LEU A 213 -2.83 -3.97 -11.81
CA LEU A 213 -2.29 -5.27 -12.17
C LEU A 213 -2.66 -5.72 -13.59
N PRO A 214 -1.86 -6.61 -14.20
CA PRO A 214 -2.23 -7.25 -15.46
C PRO A 214 -3.29 -8.36 -15.26
N MET A 215 -4.11 -8.57 -16.28
CA MET A 215 -4.74 -9.83 -16.58
C MET A 215 -3.92 -10.51 -17.67
N ILE A 216 -3.39 -11.68 -17.40
CA ILE A 216 -2.48 -12.40 -18.33
C ILE A 216 -3.29 -13.43 -19.10
N ASN A 217 -3.26 -13.38 -20.43
CA ASN A 217 -4.15 -14.21 -21.26
C ASN A 217 -5.64 -14.08 -20.92
N GLY A 218 -6.06 -12.89 -20.39
CA GLY A 218 -7.42 -12.67 -19.90
C GLY A 218 -7.75 -13.35 -18.58
N VAL A 219 -6.74 -13.82 -17.83
CA VAL A 219 -6.88 -14.51 -16.54
C VAL A 219 -6.38 -13.62 -15.42
N PRO A 220 -7.18 -13.38 -14.35
CA PRO A 220 -6.76 -12.67 -13.15
C PRO A 220 -5.93 -13.57 -12.22
N GLU A 221 -5.33 -12.99 -11.19
CA GLU A 221 -4.72 -13.74 -10.10
C GLU A 221 -5.76 -14.60 -9.35
N ARG A 222 -5.26 -15.60 -8.66
CA ARG A 222 -6.08 -16.51 -7.87
C ARG A 222 -5.69 -16.46 -6.39
N PHE A 223 -6.67 -16.67 -5.53
CA PHE A 223 -6.48 -16.88 -4.10
C PHE A 223 -5.81 -18.23 -3.80
N GLY A 224 -4.90 -18.23 -2.82
CA GLY A 224 -4.21 -19.40 -2.31
C GLY A 224 -2.76 -19.09 -1.93
N SER A 225 -2.21 -19.80 -0.96
CA SER A 225 -0.84 -19.61 -0.47
C SER A 225 0.25 -19.97 -1.50
N GLU A 226 -0.11 -20.77 -2.49
CA GLU A 226 0.72 -21.12 -3.65
C GLU A 226 0.83 -19.97 -4.66
N TYR A 227 -0.14 -19.04 -4.69
CA TYR A 227 -0.18 -17.90 -5.59
C TYR A 227 0.57 -16.72 -4.96
N LYS A 228 1.79 -16.49 -5.39
CA LYS A 228 2.72 -15.54 -4.75
C LYS A 228 3.72 -14.94 -5.73
N ALA A 229 4.36 -13.86 -5.32
CA ALA A 229 5.54 -13.36 -5.98
C ALA A 229 6.76 -14.26 -5.74
N THR A 230 7.73 -14.16 -6.61
CA THR A 230 9.08 -14.72 -6.44
C THR A 230 10.12 -13.69 -6.86
N ASP A 231 11.36 -13.85 -6.38
CA ASP A 231 12.47 -12.96 -6.72
C ASP A 231 12.20 -11.47 -6.42
N ALA A 232 11.38 -11.19 -5.40
CA ALA A 232 11.13 -9.82 -4.97
C ALA A 232 12.42 -9.18 -4.43
N ARG A 233 12.76 -7.99 -4.93
CA ARG A 233 13.99 -7.30 -4.57
C ARG A 233 13.85 -5.79 -4.72
N PHE A 234 14.60 -5.09 -3.89
CA PHE A 234 14.72 -3.65 -3.95
C PHE A 234 16.18 -3.22 -4.14
N ASP A 235 16.43 -2.35 -5.10
CA ASP A 235 17.72 -1.71 -5.34
C ASP A 235 17.65 -0.24 -4.89
N PRO A 236 18.22 0.11 -3.71
CA PRO A 236 18.15 1.48 -3.19
C PRO A 236 18.96 2.49 -4.00
N LYS A 237 19.98 2.07 -4.77
CA LYS A 237 20.76 2.99 -5.61
C LYS A 237 19.96 3.42 -6.83
N ARG A 238 19.14 2.52 -7.37
CA ARG A 238 18.28 2.80 -8.52
C ARG A 238 16.89 3.23 -8.12
N MET A 239 16.56 3.14 -6.82
CA MET A 239 15.19 3.33 -6.31
C MET A 239 14.19 2.50 -7.13
N CYS A 240 14.47 1.19 -7.20
CA CYS A 240 13.75 0.26 -8.05
C CYS A 240 13.36 -1.00 -7.28
N PHE A 241 12.06 -1.25 -7.17
CA PHE A 241 11.50 -2.51 -6.70
C PHE A 241 11.13 -3.38 -7.90
N SER A 242 11.33 -4.70 -7.81
CA SER A 242 10.89 -5.65 -8.83
C SER A 242 10.53 -7.00 -8.21
N ALA A 243 9.56 -7.68 -8.83
CA ALA A 243 9.15 -9.03 -8.47
C ALA A 243 8.70 -9.81 -9.72
N ASN A 244 8.86 -11.12 -9.69
CA ASN A 244 8.24 -12.01 -10.67
C ASN A 244 6.87 -12.45 -10.13
N ILE A 245 5.80 -12.04 -10.80
CA ILE A 245 4.41 -12.29 -10.38
C ILE A 245 3.76 -13.44 -11.13
N ALA A 246 4.49 -14.18 -11.95
CA ALA A 246 3.94 -15.25 -12.78
C ALA A 246 3.20 -16.31 -11.96
N THR A 247 3.73 -16.66 -10.78
CA THR A 247 3.16 -17.69 -9.90
C THR A 247 1.94 -17.21 -9.10
N ALA A 248 1.58 -15.92 -9.15
CA ALA A 248 0.32 -15.42 -8.61
C ALA A 248 -0.89 -15.75 -9.50
N TYR A 249 -0.64 -16.20 -10.73
CA TYR A 249 -1.66 -16.57 -11.70
C TYR A 249 -1.83 -18.08 -11.79
N PRO A 250 -3.06 -18.57 -12.00
CA PRO A 250 -3.32 -20.00 -12.17
C PRO A 250 -2.77 -20.50 -13.51
N ALA A 251 -2.66 -21.82 -13.66
CA ALA A 251 -2.08 -22.48 -14.84
C ALA A 251 -2.73 -22.05 -16.16
N GLU A 252 -4.01 -21.68 -16.13
CA GLU A 252 -4.79 -21.23 -17.30
C GLU A 252 -4.25 -19.92 -17.90
N ALA A 253 -3.51 -19.12 -17.10
CA ALA A 253 -2.83 -17.91 -17.59
C ALA A 253 -1.66 -18.25 -18.53
N ASN A 254 -1.17 -19.48 -18.55
CA ASN A 254 -0.08 -19.93 -19.41
C ASN A 254 1.19 -19.07 -19.30
N VAL A 255 1.43 -18.43 -18.16
CA VAL A 255 2.56 -17.56 -17.93
C VAL A 255 3.74 -18.35 -17.37
N LYS A 256 4.92 -18.21 -18.00
CA LYS A 256 6.19 -18.78 -17.53
C LYS A 256 6.95 -17.80 -16.64
N LYS A 257 6.89 -16.52 -17.00
CA LYS A 257 7.59 -15.44 -16.33
C LYS A 257 6.86 -14.12 -16.56
N TRP A 258 6.74 -13.30 -15.51
CA TRP A 258 6.27 -11.93 -15.60
C TRP A 258 7.00 -11.10 -14.53
N ILE A 259 8.07 -10.42 -14.94
CA ILE A 259 8.79 -9.52 -14.04
C ILE A 259 8.18 -8.14 -14.17
N ARG A 260 7.68 -7.65 -13.06
CA ARG A 260 7.18 -6.29 -12.92
C ARG A 260 8.14 -5.46 -12.10
N SER A 261 8.47 -4.26 -12.55
CA SER A 261 9.35 -3.35 -11.84
C SER A 261 8.78 -1.94 -11.76
N TYR A 262 9.12 -1.26 -10.66
CA TYR A 262 8.74 0.11 -10.35
C TYR A 262 10.00 0.90 -10.03
N GLN A 263 10.33 1.87 -10.87
CA GLN A 263 11.50 2.72 -10.68
C GLN A 263 11.07 4.17 -10.55
N ILE A 264 11.34 4.76 -9.37
CA ILE A 264 11.10 6.18 -9.14
C ILE A 264 12.28 7.00 -9.66
N GLY A 265 12.01 7.95 -10.53
CA GLY A 265 12.98 8.92 -11.04
C GLY A 265 12.82 10.28 -10.36
N LYS A 266 13.51 11.30 -10.90
CA LYS A 266 13.39 12.67 -10.38
C LYS A 266 11.96 13.21 -10.48
N ASN A 267 11.32 13.07 -11.64
CA ASN A 267 9.98 13.58 -11.92
C ASN A 267 9.07 12.51 -12.55
N SER A 268 9.33 11.24 -12.29
CA SER A 268 8.61 10.16 -12.94
C SER A 268 8.58 8.89 -12.11
N LEU A 269 7.56 8.08 -12.34
CA LEU A 269 7.54 6.66 -12.03
C LEU A 269 7.55 5.90 -13.36
N LYS A 270 8.55 5.04 -13.56
CA LYS A 270 8.60 4.06 -14.64
C LYS A 270 8.11 2.71 -14.13
N ILE A 271 7.14 2.12 -14.81
CA ILE A 271 6.65 0.76 -14.59
C ILE A 271 7.04 -0.05 -15.83
N GLU A 272 7.60 -1.23 -15.63
CA GLU A 272 8.02 -2.10 -16.72
C GLU A 272 7.62 -3.54 -16.42
N ASP A 273 6.90 -4.16 -17.37
CA ASP A 273 6.54 -5.56 -17.38
C ASP A 273 7.34 -6.27 -18.45
N SER A 274 8.10 -7.31 -18.09
CA SER A 274 8.81 -8.20 -19.03
C SER A 274 8.28 -9.62 -18.87
N PHE A 275 7.79 -10.23 -19.95
CA PHE A 275 7.05 -11.47 -19.83
C PHE A 275 7.42 -12.53 -20.86
N SER A 276 7.15 -13.80 -20.50
CA SER A 276 7.12 -14.94 -21.41
C SER A 276 5.96 -15.87 -21.03
N LEU A 277 5.24 -16.33 -22.07
CA LEU A 277 4.09 -17.21 -21.96
C LEU A 277 4.41 -18.56 -22.61
N SER A 278 3.74 -19.62 -22.19
CA SER A 278 3.77 -20.94 -22.86
C SER A 278 2.79 -21.01 -24.02
N LYS A 279 1.70 -20.21 -23.93
CA LYS A 279 0.66 -20.11 -24.93
C LYS A 279 0.10 -18.68 -24.93
N ALA A 280 -0.30 -18.19 -26.10
CA ALA A 280 -0.85 -16.85 -26.28
C ALA A 280 -2.28 -16.98 -26.80
N ASP A 281 -3.25 -17.13 -25.89
CA ASP A 281 -4.65 -17.40 -26.23
C ASP A 281 -5.50 -16.14 -26.33
N LYS A 282 -5.36 -15.24 -25.36
CA LYS A 282 -6.13 -14.00 -25.29
C LYS A 282 -5.19 -12.80 -25.08
N PRO A 283 -5.55 -11.60 -25.51
CA PRO A 283 -4.77 -10.41 -25.25
C PRO A 283 -4.55 -10.18 -23.75
N ASN A 284 -3.34 -9.74 -23.39
CA ASN A 284 -3.08 -9.23 -22.06
C ASN A 284 -3.81 -7.90 -21.87
N GLN A 285 -4.21 -7.62 -20.64
CA GLN A 285 -4.80 -6.36 -20.23
C GLN A 285 -4.05 -5.84 -19.01
N VAL A 286 -3.73 -4.56 -18.94
CA VAL A 286 -3.11 -3.98 -17.74
C VAL A 286 -4.03 -2.92 -17.17
N ASN A 287 -4.40 -3.08 -15.91
CA ASN A 287 -5.38 -2.24 -15.23
C ASN A 287 -4.69 -1.21 -14.34
N PHE A 288 -5.30 -0.05 -14.26
CA PHE A 288 -4.94 1.03 -13.34
C PHE A 288 -6.23 1.60 -12.74
N LEU A 289 -6.25 1.78 -11.43
CA LEU A 289 -7.39 2.30 -10.68
C LEU A 289 -7.11 3.69 -10.16
N THR A 290 -8.06 4.61 -10.35
CA THR A 290 -7.95 6.00 -9.88
C THR A 290 -9.31 6.54 -9.47
N TRP A 291 -9.33 7.56 -8.60
CA TRP A 291 -10.52 8.34 -8.27
C TRP A 291 -10.54 9.73 -8.91
N GLY A 292 -9.47 10.05 -9.66
CA GLY A 292 -9.36 11.30 -10.43
C GLY A 292 -10.09 11.24 -11.77
N LYS A 293 -10.30 12.40 -12.36
CA LYS A 293 -10.83 12.51 -13.73
C LYS A 293 -9.81 11.96 -14.74
N VAL A 294 -10.28 11.08 -15.62
CA VAL A 294 -9.45 10.41 -16.63
C VAL A 294 -9.72 10.98 -18.01
N ASP A 295 -8.65 11.22 -18.78
CA ASP A 295 -8.70 11.56 -20.21
C ASP A 295 -7.76 10.64 -20.99
N VAL A 296 -8.33 9.95 -21.98
CA VAL A 296 -7.63 9.04 -22.92
C VAL A 296 -7.78 9.49 -24.37
N SER A 297 -8.19 10.73 -24.61
CA SER A 297 -8.44 11.27 -25.95
C SER A 297 -7.20 11.35 -26.84
N VAL A 298 -6.00 11.40 -26.24
CA VAL A 298 -4.73 11.45 -26.96
C VAL A 298 -4.11 10.04 -27.01
N PRO A 299 -3.98 9.43 -28.18
CA PRO A 299 -3.40 8.09 -28.29
C PRO A 299 -1.99 7.99 -27.71
N GLY A 300 -1.75 7.01 -26.85
CA GLY A 300 -0.48 6.80 -26.14
C GLY A 300 -0.36 7.58 -24.82
N ILE A 301 -1.41 8.31 -24.44
CA ILE A 301 -1.43 9.12 -23.22
C ILE A 301 -2.71 8.85 -22.43
N VAL A 302 -2.56 8.62 -21.12
CA VAL A 302 -3.63 8.73 -20.13
C VAL A 302 -3.31 9.91 -19.25
N THR A 303 -4.23 10.85 -19.11
CA THR A 303 -4.13 11.94 -18.14
C THR A 303 -5.07 11.66 -16.96
N VAL A 304 -4.57 11.83 -15.75
CA VAL A 304 -5.36 11.73 -14.52
C VAL A 304 -5.22 13.03 -13.74
N GLU A 305 -6.37 13.59 -13.33
CA GLU A 305 -6.43 14.83 -12.55
C GLU A 305 -7.25 14.59 -11.28
N VAL A 306 -6.66 14.87 -10.12
CA VAL A 306 -7.29 14.70 -8.82
C VAL A 306 -6.80 15.75 -7.82
N ASN A 307 -7.73 16.51 -7.22
CA ASN A 307 -7.45 17.52 -6.18
C ASN A 307 -6.34 18.52 -6.57
N GLY A 308 -6.30 18.96 -7.82
CA GLY A 308 -5.31 19.90 -8.32
C GLY A 308 -3.99 19.26 -8.78
N GLU A 309 -3.76 18.00 -8.47
CA GLU A 309 -2.62 17.25 -8.99
C GLU A 309 -2.97 16.65 -10.35
N LYS A 310 -2.02 16.72 -11.30
CA LYS A 310 -2.22 16.22 -12.64
C LYS A 310 -1.01 15.41 -13.11
N VAL A 311 -1.27 14.20 -13.57
CA VAL A 311 -0.24 13.31 -14.10
C VAL A 311 -0.57 12.89 -15.53
N ARG A 312 0.50 12.55 -16.27
CA ARG A 312 0.44 11.93 -17.56
C ARG A 312 1.11 10.55 -17.47
N MET A 313 0.39 9.51 -17.83
CA MET A 313 0.94 8.18 -18.07
C MET A 313 1.08 7.97 -19.57
N THR A 314 2.30 7.74 -20.06
CA THR A 314 2.57 7.37 -21.45
C THR A 314 2.69 5.87 -21.60
N TYR A 315 2.18 5.35 -22.71
CA TYR A 315 2.24 3.94 -23.10
C TYR A 315 2.42 3.81 -24.62
N ASP A 316 2.83 2.65 -25.09
CA ASP A 316 2.94 2.43 -26.54
C ASP A 316 1.54 2.26 -27.17
N LYS A 317 1.13 3.28 -27.93
CA LYS A 317 -0.16 3.31 -28.65
C LYS A 317 -0.29 2.25 -29.75
N SER A 318 0.82 1.68 -30.24
CA SER A 318 0.78 0.58 -31.19
C SER A 318 0.48 -0.76 -30.51
N THR A 319 0.82 -0.85 -29.21
CA THR A 319 0.64 -2.05 -28.38
C THR A 319 -0.72 -2.07 -27.69
N PHE A 320 -1.24 -0.90 -27.27
CA PHE A 320 -2.43 -0.85 -26.41
C PHE A 320 -3.52 0.08 -26.95
N THR A 321 -4.77 -0.35 -26.67
CA THR A 321 -5.98 0.47 -26.76
C THR A 321 -6.56 0.62 -25.36
N PRO A 322 -6.76 1.88 -24.85
CA PRO A 322 -7.31 2.12 -23.53
C PRO A 322 -8.84 2.01 -23.55
N VAL A 323 -9.39 1.50 -22.44
CA VAL A 323 -10.81 1.54 -22.10
C VAL A 323 -10.94 2.07 -20.70
N VAL A 324 -11.88 2.97 -20.45
CA VAL A 324 -12.16 3.51 -19.11
C VAL A 324 -13.53 3.06 -18.66
N GLU A 325 -13.57 2.39 -17.51
CA GLU A 325 -14.80 1.99 -16.84
C GLU A 325 -15.04 2.89 -15.63
N THR A 326 -16.28 3.33 -15.45
CA THR A 326 -16.72 4.02 -14.23
C THR A 326 -17.26 2.99 -13.25
N VAL A 327 -16.63 2.90 -12.07
CA VAL A 327 -17.05 2.04 -10.95
C VAL A 327 -17.77 2.90 -9.93
N ARG A 328 -19.09 2.73 -9.79
CA ARG A 328 -19.89 3.44 -8.78
C ARG A 328 -19.60 2.90 -7.38
N LEU A 329 -19.57 3.79 -6.40
CA LEU A 329 -19.31 3.47 -5.00
C LEU A 329 -20.58 3.73 -4.17
N ASP A 330 -21.40 2.71 -4.05
CA ASP A 330 -22.61 2.74 -3.21
C ASP A 330 -22.31 2.36 -1.75
N ASP A 331 -21.16 1.73 -1.49
CA ASP A 331 -20.72 1.36 -0.15
C ASP A 331 -20.15 2.59 0.60
N PRO A 332 -20.71 2.96 1.78
CA PRO A 332 -20.26 4.13 2.54
C PRO A 332 -18.79 4.06 2.99
N ARG A 333 -18.25 2.86 3.25
CA ARG A 333 -16.84 2.70 3.65
C ARG A 333 -15.89 3.12 2.53
N LEU A 334 -16.27 2.90 1.27
CA LEU A 334 -15.52 3.31 0.10
C LEU A 334 -15.84 4.76 -0.30
N SER A 335 -17.12 5.11 -0.38
CA SER A 335 -17.54 6.43 -0.86
C SER A 335 -17.17 7.58 0.08
N ASN A 336 -17.06 7.35 1.39
CA ASN A 336 -16.53 8.34 2.35
C ASN A 336 -15.04 8.65 2.14
N VAL A 337 -14.30 7.75 1.48
CA VAL A 337 -12.86 7.94 1.19
C VAL A 337 -12.65 8.50 -0.21
N TRP A 338 -13.31 7.92 -1.20
CA TRP A 338 -13.04 8.14 -2.63
C TRP A 338 -14.12 8.97 -3.35
N GLY A 339 -15.22 9.32 -2.69
CA GLY A 339 -16.39 9.92 -3.33
C GLY A 339 -17.28 8.88 -4.00
N GLY A 340 -18.18 9.33 -4.91
CA GLY A 340 -19.23 8.48 -5.47
C GLY A 340 -18.78 7.50 -6.56
N GLN A 341 -17.53 7.56 -7.03
CA GLN A 341 -17.06 6.70 -8.12
C GLN A 341 -15.54 6.62 -8.21
N LEU A 342 -15.06 5.53 -8.81
CA LEU A 342 -13.68 5.33 -9.27
C LEU A 342 -13.66 5.12 -10.79
N PHE A 343 -12.47 5.17 -11.35
CA PHE A 343 -12.24 4.85 -12.76
C PHE A 343 -11.20 3.74 -12.86
N ARG A 344 -11.55 2.67 -13.57
CA ARG A 344 -10.62 1.64 -13.97
C ARG A 344 -10.19 1.89 -15.42
N ILE A 345 -8.90 2.10 -15.61
CA ILE A 345 -8.26 2.27 -16.91
C ILE A 345 -7.68 0.92 -17.31
N SER A 346 -8.18 0.32 -18.37
CA SER A 346 -7.73 -0.96 -18.90
C SER A 346 -6.98 -0.73 -20.20
N LEU A 347 -5.68 -0.94 -20.22
CA LEU A 347 -4.87 -0.97 -21.42
C LEU A 347 -4.93 -2.38 -22.03
N ASN A 348 -5.70 -2.54 -23.09
CA ASN A 348 -5.89 -3.81 -23.78
C ASN A 348 -4.84 -3.98 -24.87
N ALA A 349 -4.04 -5.05 -24.82
CA ALA A 349 -3.06 -5.33 -25.86
C ALA A 349 -3.74 -5.60 -27.21
N ASN A 350 -3.32 -4.91 -28.26
CA ASN A 350 -3.87 -5.05 -29.61
C ASN A 350 -3.51 -6.39 -30.26
N LYS A 351 -2.40 -6.99 -29.82
CA LYS A 351 -1.92 -8.29 -30.28
C LYS A 351 -1.36 -9.08 -29.11
N GLN A 352 -1.57 -10.38 -29.13
CA GLN A 352 -0.97 -11.29 -28.18
C GLN A 352 0.37 -11.82 -28.72
N SER A 353 1.36 -11.95 -27.84
CA SER A 353 2.68 -12.50 -28.14
C SER A 353 3.14 -13.43 -27.03
N LEU A 354 4.02 -14.39 -27.38
CA LEU A 354 4.59 -15.34 -26.40
C LEU A 354 5.61 -14.68 -25.47
N SER A 355 6.18 -13.55 -25.86
CA SER A 355 7.10 -12.78 -25.04
C SER A 355 7.12 -11.32 -25.45
N GLY A 356 7.50 -10.46 -24.52
CA GLY A 356 7.59 -9.02 -24.79
C GLY A 356 7.90 -8.22 -23.54
N SER A 357 7.83 -6.90 -23.71
CA SER A 357 7.87 -5.96 -22.59
C SER A 357 6.88 -4.83 -22.82
N TYR A 358 6.29 -4.37 -21.72
CA TYR A 358 5.42 -3.19 -21.67
C TYR A 358 6.06 -2.15 -20.76
N THR A 359 6.02 -0.90 -21.17
CA THR A 359 6.55 0.21 -20.37
C THR A 359 5.50 1.29 -20.24
N TYR A 360 5.32 1.75 -19.02
CA TYR A 360 4.47 2.89 -18.66
C TYR A 360 5.31 3.91 -17.92
N THR A 361 5.21 5.18 -18.31
CA THR A 361 5.93 6.26 -17.63
C THR A 361 4.94 7.30 -17.17
N ILE A 362 4.86 7.50 -15.84
CA ILE A 362 3.99 8.47 -15.20
C ILE A 362 4.83 9.69 -14.84
N THR A 363 4.42 10.86 -15.33
CA THR A 363 5.07 12.15 -15.06
C THR A 363 4.06 13.18 -14.60
N THR A 364 4.52 14.19 -13.85
CA THR A 364 3.69 15.35 -13.51
C THR A 364 3.44 16.23 -14.73
N ILE A 365 2.26 16.84 -14.80
CA ILE A 365 1.94 17.93 -15.74
C ILE A 365 1.89 19.22 -14.90
N LYS A 366 2.71 20.19 -15.29
CA LYS A 366 2.66 21.54 -14.69
C LYS A 366 1.54 22.35 -15.31
#